data_5390b9b459689f4630810981e223cf29
#
_entry.id   5390b9b459689f4630810981e223cf29
#
_cell.length_a   1.000
_cell.length_b   1.000
_cell.length_c   1.000
_cell.angle_alpha   90.00
_cell.angle_beta   90.00
_cell.angle_gamma   90.00
#
_symmetry.space_group_name_H-M   'P 1'
#
loop_
_entity.id
_entity.type
_entity.pdbx_description
1 polymer ?
#
loop_
_entity_poly.entity_id
_entity_poly.type
_entity_poly.pdbx_seq_one_letter_code
_entity_poly.pdbx_strand_id
1 'polypeptide(L)'
;MRPPEHWHLRRRRSNRRWWALGAGAALVFLIIFFVMIRGSGGGEDDPPTSVVAAATQCPAFECGPSLGPEEPPPDVLISGRSAAIIEAPCGALVYGQREHERLPPASLAKIMTAIVAVEHDDLSRVVDVNVNSALLVVSTDSTVMGLEPGLRMSLRDLMHGLLLVSGNDAAAEIAMEVGGTLPGFIDLMNAKADELGLQNTHFANPHGLDEPGLYTSAYDIALLGLALLEDPELASIVAKKQYTADWNGPELWNGNGLLNLYQGVVGVKIGFTEGAKQTIVAAADRDGRRLIVSVLSSNNRYSDAIALLDWAWFNTEPACDDAGVLGGLR
;
A
#
# COMPACT_ATOMS: atom_id res chain seq x y z
N MET A 1 28.64 -14.31 28.00
CA MET A 1 27.70 -13.38 28.62
C MET A 1 26.34 -13.66 28.00
N ARG A 2 25.33 -14.04 28.80
CA ARG A 2 23.97 -14.38 28.33
C ARG A 2 23.17 -13.09 28.24
N PRO A 3 22.26 -12.93 27.23
CA PRO A 3 21.35 -11.79 27.18
C PRO A 3 20.23 -11.94 28.23
N PRO A 4 19.66 -10.84 28.74
CA PRO A 4 18.58 -10.91 29.72
C PRO A 4 17.26 -11.29 29.04
N GLU A 5 16.65 -12.35 29.59
CA GLU A 5 15.26 -12.71 29.37
C GLU A 5 14.34 -11.70 30.08
N HIS A 6 13.13 -11.59 29.60
CA HIS A 6 11.92 -10.96 30.13
C HIS A 6 11.39 -9.73 29.41
N TRP A 7 10.62 -10.00 28.35
CA TRP A 7 9.44 -9.19 28.02
C TRP A 7 8.26 -10.10 27.67
N HIS A 8 7.70 -10.76 28.71
CA HIS A 8 6.35 -11.33 28.60
C HIS A 8 5.34 -10.32 29.16
N LEU A 9 4.73 -9.52 28.31
CA LEU A 9 3.53 -8.78 28.68
C LEU A 9 2.36 -9.74 28.79
N ARG A 10 1.94 -10.00 30.02
CA ARG A 10 0.74 -10.75 30.39
C ARG A 10 -0.50 -10.09 29.79
N ARG A 11 -1.17 -10.78 28.87
CA ARG A 11 -2.57 -10.51 28.54
C ARG A 11 -3.44 -10.67 29.79
N ARG A 12 -3.92 -9.58 30.35
CA ARG A 12 -5.04 -9.59 31.30
C ARG A 12 -6.34 -9.62 30.48
N ARG A 13 -6.97 -10.78 30.45
CA ARG A 13 -8.39 -10.91 30.10
C ARG A 13 -9.21 -10.20 31.18
N SER A 14 -9.87 -9.11 30.87
CA SER A 14 -10.93 -8.53 31.69
C SER A 14 -12.29 -9.01 31.16
N ASN A 15 -12.80 -10.09 31.76
CA ASN A 15 -14.23 -10.40 31.70
C ASN A 15 -14.96 -9.32 32.49
N ARG A 16 -15.73 -8.46 31.83
CA ARG A 16 -16.82 -7.72 32.46
C ARG A 16 -18.10 -7.96 31.68
N ARG A 17 -18.87 -8.91 32.23
CA ARG A 17 -20.32 -9.03 32.00
C ARG A 17 -20.98 -7.78 32.58
N TRP A 18 -21.74 -7.06 31.77
CA TRP A 18 -22.79 -6.18 32.25
C TRP A 18 -24.10 -6.63 31.66
N TRP A 19 -24.95 -7.07 32.57
CA TRP A 19 -26.35 -7.41 32.33
C TRP A 19 -27.21 -6.17 32.47
N ALA A 20 -28.09 -6.01 31.51
CA ALA A 20 -29.51 -5.72 31.57
C ALA A 20 -30.01 -4.36 32.11
N LEU A 21 -31.03 -4.00 31.42
CA LEU A 21 -32.27 -3.31 31.73
C LEU A 21 -32.43 -1.90 31.16
N GLY A 22 -33.48 -1.77 30.37
CA GLY A 22 -34.16 -0.54 30.09
C GLY A 22 -34.95 -0.57 28.80
N ALA A 23 -36.17 -1.10 28.89
CA ALA A 23 -37.20 -1.01 27.84
C ALA A 23 -37.74 0.43 27.68
N GLY A 24 -38.16 0.79 26.49
CA GLY A 24 -39.14 1.85 26.38
C GLY A 24 -39.13 2.64 25.06
N ALA A 25 -40.22 2.47 24.38
CA ALA A 25 -40.94 3.40 23.50
C ALA A 25 -40.61 3.39 21.99
N ALA A 26 -41.46 2.69 21.30
CA ALA A 26 -41.79 2.87 19.88
C ALA A 26 -42.48 4.23 19.65
N LEU A 27 -42.24 4.83 18.49
CA LEU A 27 -43.23 5.65 17.80
C LEU A 27 -42.95 5.69 16.29
N VAL A 28 -43.96 5.24 15.61
CA VAL A 28 -44.25 5.15 14.18
C VAL A 28 -44.28 6.52 13.53
N PHE A 29 -43.70 6.66 12.33
CA PHE A 29 -44.25 7.54 11.31
C PHE A 29 -44.01 6.94 9.91
N LEU A 30 -45.10 6.33 9.42
CA LEU A 30 -45.34 5.99 8.02
C LEU A 30 -45.90 7.24 7.33
N ILE A 31 -45.29 7.68 6.22
CA ILE A 31 -45.99 8.50 5.23
C ILE A 31 -45.69 7.91 3.84
N ILE A 32 -46.75 7.35 3.30
CA ILE A 32 -46.95 6.89 1.92
C ILE A 32 -47.17 8.15 1.05
N PHE A 33 -46.43 8.27 -0.06
CA PHE A 33 -46.92 9.06 -1.17
C PHE A 33 -46.72 8.31 -2.49
N PHE A 34 -47.86 7.82 -2.96
CA PHE A 34 -48.07 7.21 -4.27
C PHE A 34 -48.55 8.29 -5.22
N VAL A 35 -47.85 8.57 -6.32
CA VAL A 35 -48.47 9.23 -7.47
C VAL A 35 -48.10 8.46 -8.72
N MET A 36 -49.14 7.83 -9.27
CA MET A 36 -49.16 7.33 -10.65
C MET A 36 -49.43 8.49 -11.59
N ILE A 37 -48.65 8.59 -12.65
CA ILE A 37 -49.11 9.19 -13.91
C ILE A 37 -48.74 8.22 -15.05
N ARG A 38 -49.78 7.74 -15.72
CA ARG A 38 -49.73 7.06 -17.02
C ARG A 38 -49.53 8.11 -18.12
N GLY A 39 -48.67 7.82 -19.08
CA GLY A 39 -48.60 8.50 -20.37
C GLY A 39 -47.99 7.58 -21.40
N SER A 40 -48.86 7.07 -22.29
CA SER A 40 -48.51 6.29 -23.47
C SER A 40 -47.99 7.18 -24.60
N GLY A 41 -47.00 6.68 -25.35
CA GLY A 41 -46.57 7.27 -26.63
C GLY A 41 -45.46 6.44 -27.22
N GLY A 42 -45.74 5.72 -28.31
CA GLY A 42 -44.81 4.92 -29.06
C GLY A 42 -43.92 5.79 -29.98
N GLY A 43 -42.85 5.21 -30.47
CA GLY A 43 -41.93 5.79 -31.45
C GLY A 43 -40.69 4.96 -31.62
N GLU A 44 -40.68 4.18 -32.66
CA GLU A 44 -39.63 3.79 -33.61
C GLU A 44 -38.21 3.47 -33.13
N ASP A 45 -37.81 2.28 -33.54
CA ASP A 45 -36.50 1.66 -33.46
C ASP A 45 -35.44 2.40 -34.31
N ASP A 46 -34.39 2.91 -33.65
CA ASP A 46 -33.10 3.21 -34.26
C ASP A 46 -32.05 2.17 -33.84
N PRO A 47 -31.22 1.68 -34.76
CA PRO A 47 -30.22 0.68 -34.46
C PRO A 47 -29.09 1.24 -33.56
N PRO A 48 -28.44 0.41 -32.73
CA PRO A 48 -27.41 0.88 -31.82
C PRO A 48 -26.19 1.38 -32.61
N THR A 49 -25.92 2.65 -32.44
CA THR A 49 -24.66 3.29 -32.88
C THR A 49 -23.52 2.58 -32.15
N SER A 50 -22.63 1.99 -32.92
CA SER A 50 -21.41 1.38 -32.41
C SER A 50 -20.61 2.44 -31.64
N VAL A 51 -20.56 2.29 -30.33
CA VAL A 51 -19.64 3.03 -29.49
C VAL A 51 -18.24 2.50 -29.79
N VAL A 52 -17.50 3.24 -30.60
CA VAL A 52 -16.05 3.04 -30.75
C VAL A 52 -15.47 3.29 -29.38
N ALA A 53 -15.00 2.23 -28.73
CA ALA A 53 -14.25 2.34 -27.48
C ALA A 53 -13.05 3.26 -27.74
N ALA A 54 -13.04 4.40 -27.09
CA ALA A 54 -11.88 5.28 -27.07
C ALA A 54 -10.72 4.47 -26.48
N ALA A 55 -9.66 4.29 -27.27
CA ALA A 55 -8.43 3.68 -26.80
C ALA A 55 -7.93 4.52 -25.61
N THR A 56 -7.95 3.93 -24.42
CA THR A 56 -7.43 4.53 -23.22
C THR A 56 -5.93 4.70 -23.41
N GLN A 57 -5.46 5.94 -23.48
CA GLN A 57 -4.04 6.25 -23.46
C GLN A 57 -3.51 5.88 -22.08
N CYS A 58 -2.56 4.97 -22.01
CA CYS A 58 -1.84 4.63 -20.78
C CYS A 58 -0.86 5.77 -20.48
N PRO A 59 -0.98 6.49 -19.33
CA PRO A 59 0.01 7.47 -18.95
C PRO A 59 1.21 6.78 -18.26
N ALA A 60 2.41 7.27 -18.55
CA ALA A 60 3.71 7.04 -17.92
C ALA A 60 4.33 5.62 -18.00
N PHE A 61 3.55 4.55 -17.86
CA PHE A 61 4.03 3.19 -18.14
C PHE A 61 3.36 2.70 -19.44
N GLU A 62 4.14 2.46 -20.50
CA GLU A 62 3.60 1.77 -21.66
C GLU A 62 3.07 0.41 -21.21
N CYS A 63 1.78 0.17 -21.44
CA CYS A 63 1.19 -1.13 -21.17
C CYS A 63 1.87 -2.18 -22.03
N GLY A 64 2.92 -2.80 -21.54
CA GLY A 64 3.53 -3.95 -22.17
C GLY A 64 2.49 -5.07 -22.33
N PRO A 65 2.62 -5.94 -23.34
CA PRO A 65 1.70 -7.06 -23.48
C PRO A 65 1.71 -7.90 -22.20
N SER A 66 0.53 -8.16 -21.62
CA SER A 66 0.39 -9.13 -20.54
C SER A 66 0.89 -10.49 -21.05
N LEU A 67 2.06 -10.90 -20.58
CA LEU A 67 2.64 -12.20 -20.91
C LEU A 67 2.28 -13.28 -19.89
N GLY A 68 1.52 -12.90 -18.83
CA GLY A 68 1.14 -13.82 -17.77
C GLY A 68 0.02 -14.77 -18.20
N PRO A 69 0.04 -16.02 -17.73
CA PRO A 69 -1.12 -16.90 -17.85
C PRO A 69 -2.29 -16.33 -17.05
N GLU A 70 -3.51 -16.38 -17.59
CA GLU A 70 -4.75 -15.94 -16.90
C GLU A 70 -5.07 -16.72 -15.62
N GLU A 71 -4.45 -17.89 -15.44
CA GLU A 71 -4.58 -18.71 -14.24
C GLU A 71 -3.19 -18.98 -13.62
N PRO A 72 -3.12 -19.08 -12.28
CA PRO A 72 -1.86 -19.46 -11.63
C PRO A 72 -1.38 -20.80 -12.18
N PRO A 73 -0.09 -20.95 -12.48
CA PRO A 73 0.45 -22.24 -12.83
C PRO A 73 0.16 -23.22 -11.68
N PRO A 74 -0.19 -24.49 -11.99
CA PRO A 74 -0.69 -25.46 -11.01
C PRO A 74 0.24 -25.74 -9.84
N ASP A 75 1.48 -25.25 -9.89
CA ASP A 75 2.52 -25.58 -8.93
C ASP A 75 2.81 -24.46 -7.90
N VAL A 76 2.20 -23.25 -8.03
CA VAL A 76 2.38 -22.17 -7.05
C VAL A 76 1.16 -22.03 -6.17
N LEU A 77 1.23 -22.61 -4.98
CA LEU A 77 0.18 -22.48 -3.96
C LEU A 77 0.54 -21.36 -3.01
N ILE A 78 -0.24 -20.27 -3.05
CA ILE A 78 -0.14 -19.16 -2.09
C ILE A 78 -1.42 -19.05 -1.26
N SER A 79 -1.29 -18.52 -0.07
CA SER A 79 -2.42 -18.22 0.81
C SER A 79 -3.03 -16.84 0.56
N GLY A 80 -2.33 -16.00 -0.20
CA GLY A 80 -2.79 -14.68 -0.63
C GLY A 80 -4.03 -14.76 -1.52
N ARG A 81 -4.99 -13.86 -1.29
CA ARG A 81 -6.20 -13.78 -2.11
C ARG A 81 -5.92 -13.19 -3.50
N SER A 82 -5.03 -12.22 -3.55
CA SER A 82 -4.61 -11.55 -4.78
C SER A 82 -3.09 -11.41 -4.77
N ALA A 83 -2.46 -11.59 -5.93
CA ALA A 83 -1.03 -11.42 -6.10
C ALA A 83 -0.69 -10.95 -7.52
N ALA A 84 0.45 -10.28 -7.65
CA ALA A 84 1.05 -9.96 -8.94
C ALA A 84 2.57 -10.03 -8.84
N ILE A 85 3.22 -10.38 -9.95
CA ILE A 85 4.64 -10.19 -10.16
C ILE A 85 4.80 -9.32 -11.39
N ILE A 86 5.54 -8.25 -11.26
CA ILE A 86 5.95 -7.40 -12.38
C ILE A 86 7.47 -7.39 -12.51
N GLU A 87 7.95 -7.08 -13.70
CA GLU A 87 9.37 -6.91 -13.96
C GLU A 87 9.73 -5.44 -14.15
N ALA A 88 10.82 -5.00 -13.52
CA ALA A 88 11.39 -3.67 -13.71
C ALA A 88 12.40 -3.69 -14.89
N PRO A 89 12.57 -2.55 -15.63
CA PRO A 89 11.92 -1.26 -15.36
C PRO A 89 10.56 -1.07 -16.04
N CYS A 90 10.14 -1.97 -16.94
CA CYS A 90 8.99 -1.74 -17.81
C CYS A 90 7.62 -1.98 -17.15
N GLY A 91 7.56 -2.55 -15.93
CA GLY A 91 6.30 -2.86 -15.24
C GLY A 91 5.49 -4.01 -15.87
N ALA A 92 6.12 -4.80 -16.75
CA ALA A 92 5.44 -5.91 -17.42
C ALA A 92 4.93 -6.93 -16.40
N LEU A 93 3.66 -7.34 -16.54
CA LEU A 93 3.05 -8.37 -15.71
C LEU A 93 3.62 -9.74 -16.07
N VAL A 94 4.30 -10.38 -15.13
CA VAL A 94 4.90 -11.72 -15.24
C VAL A 94 3.97 -12.80 -14.69
N TYR A 95 3.20 -12.47 -13.66
CA TYR A 95 2.23 -13.35 -13.01
C TYR A 95 1.09 -12.54 -12.42
N GLY A 96 -0.15 -13.05 -12.54
CA GLY A 96 -1.33 -12.45 -11.93
C GLY A 96 -2.25 -13.50 -11.33
N GLN A 97 -2.73 -13.25 -10.12
CA GLN A 97 -3.81 -13.98 -9.46
C GLN A 97 -4.79 -12.96 -8.92
N ARG A 98 -5.94 -12.77 -9.56
CA ARG A 98 -6.91 -11.71 -9.21
C ARG A 98 -6.22 -10.36 -9.04
N GLU A 99 -5.26 -10.08 -9.88
CA GLU A 99 -4.31 -8.98 -9.76
C GLU A 99 -4.95 -7.60 -9.78
N HIS A 100 -6.17 -7.49 -10.34
CA HIS A 100 -6.97 -6.26 -10.39
C HIS A 100 -8.09 -6.21 -9.34
N GLU A 101 -8.18 -7.22 -8.45
CA GLU A 101 -9.18 -7.22 -7.38
C GLU A 101 -8.89 -6.12 -6.36
N ARG A 102 -9.88 -5.28 -6.05
CA ARG A 102 -9.77 -4.20 -5.06
C ARG A 102 -9.82 -4.76 -3.64
N LEU A 103 -8.72 -4.61 -2.91
CA LEU A 103 -8.56 -5.09 -1.54
C LEU A 103 -7.93 -3.99 -0.66
N PRO A 104 -8.15 -4.02 0.66
CA PRO A 104 -7.49 -3.07 1.56
C PRO A 104 -5.96 -3.23 1.51
N PRO A 105 -5.20 -2.14 1.37
CA PRO A 105 -3.74 -2.18 1.28
C PRO A 105 -3.03 -2.42 2.62
N ALA A 106 -3.66 -2.12 3.74
CA ALA A 106 -2.98 -1.92 5.02
C ALA A 106 -1.84 -0.89 4.87
N SER A 107 -0.75 -1.05 5.62
CA SER A 107 0.38 -0.11 5.59
C SER A 107 1.15 -0.03 4.25
N LEU A 108 0.72 -0.75 3.21
CA LEU A 108 1.25 -0.52 1.86
C LEU A 108 0.86 0.86 1.32
N ALA A 109 -0.22 1.47 1.82
CA ALA A 109 -0.58 2.86 1.52
C ALA A 109 0.57 3.86 1.79
N LYS A 110 1.46 3.56 2.75
CA LYS A 110 2.62 4.38 3.08
C LYS A 110 3.66 4.48 1.95
N ILE A 111 3.60 3.58 0.96
CA ILE A 111 4.41 3.70 -0.27
C ILE A 111 4.02 4.99 -1.00
N MET A 112 2.71 5.24 -1.20
CA MET A 112 2.22 6.47 -1.81
C MET A 112 2.53 7.70 -0.94
N THR A 113 2.38 7.58 0.38
CA THR A 113 2.74 8.66 1.30
C THR A 113 4.21 9.08 1.15
N ALA A 114 5.11 8.11 0.98
CA ALA A 114 6.53 8.38 0.77
C ALA A 114 6.79 9.07 -0.57
N ILE A 115 6.20 8.58 -1.66
CA ILE A 115 6.36 9.15 -3.01
C ILE A 115 5.87 10.60 -3.03
N VAL A 116 4.65 10.85 -2.55
CA VAL A 116 4.09 12.22 -2.50
C VAL A 116 4.98 13.15 -1.66
N ALA A 117 5.52 12.66 -0.55
CA ALA A 117 6.36 13.49 0.31
C ALA A 117 7.65 13.92 -0.37
N VAL A 118 8.38 13.03 -1.06
CA VAL A 118 9.65 13.38 -1.73
C VAL A 118 9.44 14.26 -2.97
N GLU A 119 8.28 14.16 -3.62
CA GLU A 119 7.95 14.99 -4.78
C GLU A 119 7.57 16.43 -4.40
N HIS A 120 7.09 16.66 -3.18
CA HIS A 120 6.56 17.96 -2.76
C HIS A 120 7.42 18.67 -1.73
N ASP A 121 8.42 18.02 -1.15
CA ASP A 121 9.21 18.62 -0.07
C ASP A 121 10.65 18.06 -0.02
N ASP A 122 11.56 18.86 0.53
CA ASP A 122 12.97 18.46 0.74
C ASP A 122 13.08 17.62 2.03
N LEU A 123 13.59 16.40 1.91
CA LEU A 123 13.78 15.51 3.04
C LEU A 123 14.77 16.07 4.10
N SER A 124 15.60 17.05 3.76
CA SER A 124 16.46 17.75 4.71
C SER A 124 15.72 18.79 5.57
N ARG A 125 14.48 19.16 5.20
CA ARG A 125 13.69 20.12 5.96
C ARG A 125 13.42 19.61 7.37
N VAL A 126 13.66 20.50 8.35
CA VAL A 126 13.36 20.23 9.75
C VAL A 126 11.90 20.54 10.04
N VAL A 127 11.23 19.60 10.69
CA VAL A 127 9.81 19.63 11.06
C VAL A 127 9.67 19.81 12.56
N ASP A 128 8.75 20.65 12.99
CA ASP A 128 8.32 20.75 14.38
C ASP A 128 7.12 19.80 14.58
N VAL A 129 7.36 18.66 15.26
CA VAL A 129 6.38 17.59 15.42
C VAL A 129 5.19 18.02 16.27
N ASN A 130 3.99 17.76 15.78
CA ASN A 130 2.71 18.03 16.43
C ASN A 130 1.96 16.76 16.85
N VAL A 131 2.22 15.64 16.18
CA VAL A 131 1.57 14.36 16.45
C VAL A 131 2.01 13.77 17.79
N ASN A 132 1.05 13.19 18.53
CA ASN A 132 1.30 12.46 19.76
C ASN A 132 1.05 10.96 19.57
N SER A 133 2.12 10.17 19.51
CA SER A 133 2.08 8.73 19.30
C SER A 133 1.28 7.99 20.39
N ALA A 134 1.36 8.42 21.63
CA ALA A 134 0.65 7.75 22.72
C ALA A 134 -0.88 7.86 22.54
N LEU A 135 -1.37 8.99 22.03
CA LEU A 135 -2.80 9.15 21.71
C LEU A 135 -3.21 8.28 20.55
N LEU A 136 -2.38 8.15 19.51
CA LEU A 136 -2.66 7.27 18.37
C LEU A 136 -2.72 5.80 18.78
N VAL A 137 -1.78 5.33 19.59
CA VAL A 137 -1.79 3.94 20.10
C VAL A 137 -3.07 3.64 20.86
N VAL A 138 -3.50 4.54 21.74
CA VAL A 138 -4.72 4.34 22.55
C VAL A 138 -5.98 4.36 21.71
N SER A 139 -6.04 5.20 20.66
CA SER A 139 -7.24 5.38 19.86
C SER A 139 -7.40 4.37 18.73
N THR A 140 -6.30 3.85 18.18
CA THR A 140 -6.32 3.07 16.91
C THR A 140 -5.49 1.78 16.96
N ASP A 141 -4.86 1.43 18.09
CA ASP A 141 -3.90 0.31 18.18
C ASP A 141 -2.77 0.39 17.13
N SER A 142 -2.35 1.61 16.83
CA SER A 142 -1.39 1.91 15.75
C SER A 142 0.03 1.48 16.07
N THR A 143 0.75 1.03 15.04
CA THR A 143 2.22 1.02 15.07
C THR A 143 2.74 2.45 14.94
N VAL A 144 3.69 2.83 15.78
CA VAL A 144 4.25 4.20 15.85
C VAL A 144 5.78 4.16 15.94
N MET A 145 6.46 5.23 15.51
CA MET A 145 7.89 5.42 15.73
C MET A 145 8.20 6.10 17.07
N GLY A 146 7.21 6.68 17.74
CA GLY A 146 7.33 7.29 19.05
C GLY A 146 7.46 8.83 19.04
N LEU A 147 6.69 9.51 18.17
CA LEU A 147 6.67 10.95 18.10
C LEU A 147 5.98 11.59 19.30
N GLU A 148 6.54 12.70 19.78
CA GLU A 148 5.96 13.55 20.82
C GLU A 148 5.92 15.01 20.34
N PRO A 149 4.85 15.76 20.66
CA PRO A 149 4.76 17.18 20.32
C PRO A 149 5.97 17.97 20.84
N GLY A 150 6.52 18.84 19.97
CA GLY A 150 7.68 19.64 20.28
C GLY A 150 9.04 19.01 19.94
N LEU A 151 9.08 17.76 19.48
CA LEU A 151 10.28 17.21 18.87
C LEU A 151 10.59 17.96 17.57
N ARG A 152 11.88 18.05 17.25
CA ARG A 152 12.36 18.61 15.97
C ARG A 152 13.20 17.56 15.28
N MET A 153 12.84 17.22 14.05
CA MET A 153 13.57 16.22 13.27
C MET A 153 13.47 16.53 11.78
N SER A 154 14.31 15.91 10.98
CA SER A 154 14.22 16.04 9.54
C SER A 154 13.03 15.24 8.98
N LEU A 155 12.48 15.70 7.85
CA LEU A 155 11.50 14.92 7.09
C LEU A 155 12.06 13.54 6.70
N ARG A 156 13.38 13.44 6.51
CA ARG A 156 14.12 12.18 6.30
C ARG A 156 13.99 11.20 7.47
N ASP A 157 14.06 11.69 8.72
CA ASP A 157 13.85 10.85 9.91
C ASP A 157 12.42 10.32 9.98
N LEU A 158 11.44 11.20 9.68
CA LEU A 158 10.04 10.79 9.56
C LEU A 158 9.85 9.73 8.48
N MET A 159 10.54 9.86 7.33
CA MET A 159 10.50 8.89 6.25
C MET A 159 11.05 7.53 6.66
N HIS A 160 12.13 7.48 7.45
CA HIS A 160 12.61 6.22 8.03
C HIS A 160 11.59 5.61 9.00
N GLY A 161 10.95 6.41 9.84
CA GLY A 161 9.86 5.96 10.71
C GLY A 161 8.66 5.41 9.93
N LEU A 162 8.28 6.09 8.84
CA LEU A 162 7.20 5.69 7.94
C LEU A 162 7.45 4.32 7.30
N LEU A 163 8.63 4.14 6.72
CA LEU A 163 8.93 2.99 5.85
C LEU A 163 9.48 1.79 6.61
N LEU A 164 10.34 1.98 7.61
CA LEU A 164 10.96 0.89 8.36
C LEU A 164 10.04 0.37 9.46
N VAL A 165 9.62 1.25 10.37
CA VAL A 165 8.78 0.91 11.53
C VAL A 165 7.31 0.78 11.13
N SER A 166 6.92 1.39 10.00
CA SER A 166 5.52 1.52 9.59
C SER A 166 4.72 2.47 10.48
N GLY A 167 5.37 3.54 10.99
CA GLY A 167 4.77 4.51 11.92
C GLY A 167 3.56 5.23 11.35
N ASN A 168 2.40 5.09 12.00
CA ASN A 168 1.19 5.84 11.64
C ASN A 168 1.30 7.30 12.10
N ASP A 169 2.04 7.55 13.16
CA ASP A 169 2.43 8.88 13.64
C ASP A 169 3.28 9.62 12.60
N ALA A 170 4.28 8.96 12.04
CA ALA A 170 5.09 9.52 10.95
C ALA A 170 4.22 9.82 9.71
N ALA A 171 3.30 8.91 9.34
CA ALA A 171 2.40 9.14 8.21
C ALA A 171 1.50 10.36 8.43
N ALA A 172 0.96 10.52 9.64
CA ALA A 172 0.11 11.64 10.00
C ALA A 172 0.88 12.98 10.00
N GLU A 173 2.10 13.01 10.58
CA GLU A 173 2.93 14.20 10.58
C GLU A 173 3.33 14.62 9.16
N ILE A 174 3.83 13.67 8.33
CA ILE A 174 4.17 13.92 6.93
C ILE A 174 2.97 14.48 6.17
N ALA A 175 1.78 13.89 6.37
CA ALA A 175 0.58 14.36 5.67
C ALA A 175 0.20 15.81 6.03
N MET A 176 0.37 16.20 7.28
CA MET A 176 0.09 17.57 7.73
C MET A 176 1.15 18.56 7.23
N GLU A 177 2.41 18.17 7.25
CA GLU A 177 3.54 19.00 6.86
C GLU A 177 3.61 19.25 5.36
N VAL A 178 3.33 18.23 4.54
CA VAL A 178 3.41 18.31 3.08
C VAL A 178 2.08 18.76 2.46
N GLY A 179 0.96 18.23 2.94
CA GLY A 179 -0.37 18.57 2.42
C GLY A 179 -1.02 19.80 3.05
N GLY A 180 -0.43 20.35 4.13
CA GLY A 180 -1.01 21.42 4.93
C GLY A 180 -2.27 21.01 5.71
N THR A 181 -3.02 20.07 5.19
CA THR A 181 -4.18 19.43 5.82
C THR A 181 -4.26 17.96 5.42
N LEU A 182 -4.89 17.13 6.26
CA LEU A 182 -5.08 15.71 5.92
C LEU A 182 -5.88 15.52 4.61
N PRO A 183 -7.02 16.20 4.37
CA PRO A 183 -7.69 16.11 3.07
C PRO A 183 -6.82 16.55 1.89
N GLY A 184 -6.07 17.64 2.02
CA GLY A 184 -5.17 18.10 0.97
C GLY A 184 -4.09 17.08 0.61
N PHE A 185 -3.55 16.39 1.61
CA PHE A 185 -2.58 15.31 1.35
C PHE A 185 -3.23 14.10 0.68
N ILE A 186 -4.45 13.71 1.08
CA ILE A 186 -5.21 12.63 0.43
C ILE A 186 -5.50 12.98 -1.03
N ASP A 187 -5.82 14.23 -1.33
CA ASP A 187 -6.01 14.69 -2.71
C ASP A 187 -4.72 14.54 -3.54
N LEU A 188 -3.54 14.86 -2.96
CA LEU A 188 -2.24 14.63 -3.62
C LEU A 188 -1.98 13.14 -3.85
N MET A 189 -2.28 12.27 -2.88
CA MET A 189 -2.12 10.82 -3.04
C MET A 189 -2.98 10.27 -4.19
N ASN A 190 -4.23 10.71 -4.30
CA ASN A 190 -5.14 10.26 -5.35
C ASN A 190 -4.76 10.86 -6.72
N ALA A 191 -4.34 12.12 -6.78
CA ALA A 191 -3.82 12.73 -8.00
C ALA A 191 -2.59 11.96 -8.52
N LYS A 192 -1.68 11.54 -7.62
CA LYS A 192 -0.53 10.73 -7.99
C LYS A 192 -0.92 9.31 -8.43
N ALA A 193 -1.94 8.72 -7.83
CA ALA A 193 -2.48 7.43 -8.29
C ALA A 193 -3.03 7.52 -9.73
N ASP A 194 -3.74 8.60 -10.04
CA ASP A 194 -4.25 8.88 -11.40
C ASP A 194 -3.09 9.11 -12.39
N GLU A 195 -2.07 9.88 -12.00
CA GLU A 195 -0.86 10.13 -12.82
C GLU A 195 -0.11 8.84 -13.15
N LEU A 196 0.02 7.95 -12.17
CA LEU A 196 0.64 6.63 -12.36
C LEU A 196 -0.28 5.61 -13.05
N GLY A 197 -1.53 5.96 -13.35
CA GLY A 197 -2.49 5.09 -14.03
C GLY A 197 -3.00 3.93 -13.17
N LEU A 198 -3.02 4.07 -11.84
CA LEU A 198 -3.46 3.02 -10.90
C LEU A 198 -4.99 2.93 -10.85
N GLN A 199 -5.57 2.17 -11.76
CA GLN A 199 -7.03 2.15 -12.02
C GLN A 199 -7.86 1.50 -10.91
N ASN A 200 -7.23 0.68 -10.07
CA ASN A 200 -7.89 -0.05 -8.98
C ASN A 200 -7.39 0.39 -7.60
N THR A 201 -6.95 1.64 -7.49
CA THR A 201 -6.39 2.20 -6.27
C THR A 201 -7.08 3.50 -5.91
N HIS A 202 -7.38 3.68 -4.62
CA HIS A 202 -7.87 4.93 -4.04
C HIS A 202 -7.46 5.03 -2.58
N PHE A 203 -6.96 6.18 -2.19
CA PHE A 203 -6.51 6.47 -0.84
C PHE A 203 -7.53 7.30 -0.07
N ALA A 204 -7.85 6.86 1.16
CA ALA A 204 -8.70 7.58 2.11
C ALA A 204 -7.91 8.11 3.32
N ASN A 205 -6.70 7.59 3.55
CA ASN A 205 -5.80 8.04 4.60
C ASN A 205 -4.33 7.74 4.23
N PRO A 206 -3.33 8.40 4.88
CA PRO A 206 -1.92 8.23 4.54
C PRO A 206 -1.24 7.01 5.16
N HIS A 207 -1.91 6.30 6.08
CA HIS A 207 -1.29 5.25 6.89
C HIS A 207 -1.78 3.84 6.57
N GLY A 208 -2.95 3.68 5.97
CA GLY A 208 -3.49 2.39 5.54
C GLY A 208 -4.32 1.64 6.60
N LEU A 209 -4.81 2.30 7.66
CA LEU A 209 -5.83 1.72 8.53
C LEU A 209 -7.14 1.54 7.75
N ASP A 210 -7.88 0.49 8.09
CA ASP A 210 -9.12 0.15 7.40
C ASP A 210 -10.12 1.31 7.44
N GLU A 211 -10.51 1.78 6.26
CA GLU A 211 -11.43 2.90 6.08
C GLU A 211 -12.26 2.72 4.80
N PRO A 212 -13.55 3.08 4.80
CA PRO A 212 -14.34 3.05 3.59
C PRO A 212 -13.71 3.90 2.48
N GLY A 213 -13.60 3.33 1.27
CA GLY A 213 -12.98 3.99 0.13
C GLY A 213 -11.47 3.78 0.01
N LEU A 214 -10.81 3.16 1.00
CA LEU A 214 -9.39 2.80 0.90
C LEU A 214 -9.24 1.41 0.26
N TYR A 215 -8.67 1.34 -0.93
CA TYR A 215 -8.40 0.08 -1.62
C TYR A 215 -7.25 0.21 -2.62
N THR A 216 -6.69 -0.93 -2.98
CA THR A 216 -5.71 -1.10 -4.06
C THR A 216 -5.88 -2.47 -4.71
N SER A 217 -5.18 -2.72 -5.81
CA SER A 217 -5.03 -4.05 -6.40
C SER A 217 -3.59 -4.54 -6.29
N ALA A 218 -3.37 -5.86 -6.46
CA ALA A 218 -2.01 -6.39 -6.41
C ALA A 218 -1.14 -5.83 -7.53
N TYR A 219 -1.68 -5.67 -8.73
CA TYR A 219 -0.96 -5.07 -9.84
C TYR A 219 -0.61 -3.60 -9.58
N ASP A 220 -1.59 -2.79 -9.20
CA ASP A 220 -1.36 -1.36 -8.94
C ASP A 220 -0.34 -1.13 -7.82
N ILE A 221 -0.42 -1.90 -6.72
CA ILE A 221 0.52 -1.73 -5.61
C ILE A 221 1.93 -2.23 -5.94
N ALA A 222 2.07 -3.18 -6.88
CA ALA A 222 3.38 -3.57 -7.42
C ALA A 222 3.98 -2.44 -8.25
N LEU A 223 3.19 -1.79 -9.14
CA LEU A 223 3.61 -0.60 -9.88
C LEU A 223 4.01 0.55 -8.96
N LEU A 224 3.25 0.74 -7.87
CA LEU A 224 3.61 1.74 -6.86
C LEU A 224 4.93 1.40 -6.15
N GLY A 225 5.20 0.12 -5.92
CA GLY A 225 6.49 -0.36 -5.43
C GLY A 225 7.64 -0.11 -6.41
N LEU A 226 7.39 -0.25 -7.71
CA LEU A 226 8.34 0.11 -8.76
C LEU A 226 8.65 1.60 -8.73
N ALA A 227 7.62 2.45 -8.73
CA ALA A 227 7.77 3.90 -8.67
C ALA A 227 8.56 4.36 -7.43
N LEU A 228 8.31 3.76 -6.25
CA LEU A 228 9.12 4.06 -5.06
C LEU A 228 10.61 3.74 -5.27
N LEU A 229 10.92 2.61 -5.93
CA LEU A 229 12.30 2.16 -6.15
C LEU A 229 13.04 2.97 -7.23
N GLU A 230 12.34 3.73 -8.06
CA GLU A 230 12.93 4.68 -9.02
C GLU A 230 13.52 5.91 -8.34
N ASP A 231 13.04 6.27 -7.15
CA ASP A 231 13.67 7.29 -6.31
C ASP A 231 14.84 6.69 -5.51
N PRO A 232 16.10 7.13 -5.75
CA PRO A 232 17.29 6.53 -5.11
C PRO A 232 17.29 6.68 -3.58
N GLU A 233 16.68 7.76 -3.05
CA GLU A 233 16.63 8.00 -1.62
C GLU A 233 15.61 7.05 -0.95
N LEU A 234 14.41 6.92 -1.52
CA LEU A 234 13.40 5.98 -1.03
C LEU A 234 13.89 4.54 -1.16
N ALA A 235 14.50 4.16 -2.28
CA ALA A 235 15.11 2.85 -2.48
C ALA A 235 16.17 2.55 -1.40
N SER A 236 17.03 3.54 -1.09
CA SER A 236 18.02 3.42 -0.01
C SER A 236 17.37 3.23 1.35
N ILE A 237 16.25 3.91 1.64
CA ILE A 237 15.55 3.79 2.92
C ILE A 237 14.97 2.38 3.08
N VAL A 238 14.19 1.89 2.11
CA VAL A 238 13.49 0.59 2.24
C VAL A 238 14.43 -0.61 2.29
N ALA A 239 15.65 -0.48 1.77
CA ALA A 239 16.68 -1.52 1.81
C ALA A 239 17.40 -1.60 3.17
N LYS A 240 17.31 -0.59 4.03
CA LYS A 240 17.95 -0.59 5.34
C LYS A 240 17.27 -1.56 6.29
N LYS A 241 18.08 -2.30 7.06
CA LYS A 241 17.60 -3.18 8.13
C LYS A 241 17.34 -2.41 9.43
N GLN A 242 18.09 -1.34 9.63
CA GLN A 242 17.99 -0.47 10.80
C GLN A 242 18.43 0.96 10.46
N TYR A 243 18.00 1.91 11.26
CA TYR A 243 18.37 3.31 11.15
C TYR A 243 18.47 3.95 12.54
N THR A 244 19.56 4.65 12.77
CA THR A 244 19.75 5.47 13.97
C THR A 244 19.61 6.92 13.57
N ALA A 245 18.58 7.59 14.07
CA ALA A 245 18.28 8.98 13.78
C ALA A 245 19.05 9.92 14.72
N ASP A 246 19.27 11.16 14.26
CA ASP A 246 19.99 12.19 15.05
C ASP A 246 19.13 12.83 16.17
N TRP A 247 17.86 12.43 16.29
CA TRP A 247 16.90 13.02 17.23
C TRP A 247 16.76 12.22 18.51
N ASN A 248 17.65 11.85 19.24
CA ASN A 248 17.56 11.17 20.56
C ASN A 248 16.42 10.12 20.75
N GLY A 249 15.89 9.60 19.64
CA GLY A 249 14.83 8.59 19.62
C GLY A 249 15.38 7.16 19.64
N PRO A 250 14.49 6.16 19.64
CA PRO A 250 14.90 4.76 19.57
C PRO A 250 15.51 4.45 18.20
N GLU A 251 16.37 3.45 18.16
CA GLU A 251 16.82 2.86 16.91
C GLU A 251 15.62 2.25 16.15
N LEU A 252 15.48 2.59 14.86
CA LEU A 252 14.38 2.14 14.02
C LEU A 252 14.76 0.87 13.28
N TRP A 253 14.01 -0.20 13.50
CA TRP A 253 14.22 -1.50 12.85
C TRP A 253 13.21 -1.73 11.74
N ASN A 254 13.69 -2.21 10.59
CA ASN A 254 12.80 -2.52 9.48
C ASN A 254 11.97 -3.77 9.78
N GLY A 255 10.65 -3.61 9.80
CA GLY A 255 9.69 -4.70 10.02
C GLY A 255 9.61 -5.69 8.85
N ASN A 256 10.21 -5.41 7.69
CA ASN A 256 10.24 -6.33 6.56
C ASN A 256 11.27 -7.44 6.77
N GLY A 257 10.83 -8.55 7.39
CA GLY A 257 11.68 -9.71 7.64
C GLY A 257 12.26 -10.36 6.37
N LEU A 258 11.66 -10.13 5.19
CA LEU A 258 12.14 -10.72 3.94
C LEU A 258 13.55 -10.26 3.58
N LEU A 259 13.97 -9.05 4.00
CA LEU A 259 15.35 -8.54 3.88
C LEU A 259 16.42 -9.47 4.51
N ASN A 260 16.02 -10.33 5.43
CA ASN A 260 16.90 -11.31 6.07
C ASN A 260 16.65 -12.76 5.61
N LEU A 261 15.49 -13.01 5.03
CA LEU A 261 15.02 -14.37 4.69
C LEU A 261 15.31 -14.75 3.24
N TYR A 262 15.43 -13.77 2.34
CA TYR A 262 15.56 -14.04 0.91
C TYR A 262 16.71 -13.24 0.29
N GLN A 263 17.61 -13.93 -0.40
CA GLN A 263 18.76 -13.30 -1.04
C GLN A 263 18.33 -12.41 -2.21
N GLY A 264 18.93 -11.21 -2.29
CA GLY A 264 18.65 -10.24 -3.35
C GLY A 264 17.50 -9.29 -3.04
N VAL A 265 16.76 -9.46 -1.94
CA VAL A 265 15.67 -8.53 -1.57
C VAL A 265 16.22 -7.15 -1.24
N VAL A 266 15.64 -6.12 -1.88
CA VAL A 266 16.02 -4.69 -1.75
C VAL A 266 14.92 -3.82 -1.13
N GLY A 267 13.78 -4.39 -0.78
CA GLY A 267 12.63 -3.67 -0.18
C GLY A 267 11.35 -4.49 -0.32
N VAL A 268 10.12 -3.95 -0.25
CA VAL A 268 9.72 -2.55 -0.18
C VAL A 268 8.96 -2.29 1.14
N LYS A 269 7.78 -2.92 1.33
CA LYS A 269 6.90 -2.64 2.48
C LYS A 269 6.03 -3.84 2.83
N ILE A 270 5.72 -3.98 4.11
CA ILE A 270 4.73 -4.91 4.63
C ILE A 270 3.56 -4.14 5.25
N GLY A 271 2.40 -4.80 5.35
CA GLY A 271 1.23 -4.27 6.02
C GLY A 271 0.41 -5.34 6.72
N PHE A 272 -0.37 -4.94 7.71
CA PHE A 272 -1.37 -5.77 8.38
C PHE A 272 -2.45 -4.89 8.97
N THR A 273 -3.70 -5.27 8.74
CA THR A 273 -4.88 -4.88 9.51
C THR A 273 -5.81 -6.08 9.62
N GLU A 274 -6.82 -6.00 10.46
CA GLU A 274 -7.81 -7.10 10.56
C GLU A 274 -8.58 -7.29 9.23
N GLY A 275 -8.87 -6.20 8.51
CA GLY A 275 -9.56 -6.23 7.22
C GLY A 275 -8.67 -6.70 6.08
N ALA A 276 -7.45 -6.17 6.00
CA ALA A 276 -6.51 -6.48 4.93
C ALA A 276 -5.81 -7.84 5.11
N LYS A 277 -5.72 -8.38 6.33
CA LYS A 277 -4.81 -9.48 6.69
C LYS A 277 -3.34 -9.09 6.45
N GLN A 278 -2.48 -10.04 6.16
CA GLN A 278 -1.09 -9.76 5.83
C GLN A 278 -0.96 -9.31 4.37
N THR A 279 -0.20 -8.23 4.15
CA THR A 279 0.11 -7.72 2.82
C THR A 279 1.60 -7.47 2.67
N ILE A 280 2.13 -7.55 1.45
CA ILE A 280 3.54 -7.26 1.16
C ILE A 280 3.69 -6.75 -0.28
N VAL A 281 4.60 -5.80 -0.46
CA VAL A 281 5.31 -5.55 -1.71
C VAL A 281 6.78 -5.81 -1.45
N ALA A 282 7.38 -6.70 -2.23
CA ALA A 282 8.81 -7.00 -2.14
C ALA A 282 9.45 -6.91 -3.52
N ALA A 283 10.69 -6.43 -3.54
CA ALA A 283 11.51 -6.41 -4.75
C ALA A 283 12.78 -7.21 -4.51
N ALA A 284 13.19 -7.99 -5.51
CA ALA A 284 14.42 -8.76 -5.47
C ALA A 284 15.20 -8.62 -6.76
N ASP A 285 16.52 -8.48 -6.61
CA ASP A 285 17.48 -8.37 -7.71
C ASP A 285 18.26 -9.68 -7.85
N ARG A 286 18.36 -10.19 -9.08
CA ARG A 286 19.20 -11.34 -9.43
C ARG A 286 19.70 -11.22 -10.87
N ASP A 287 21.00 -11.32 -11.07
CA ASP A 287 21.64 -11.38 -12.39
C ASP A 287 21.24 -10.21 -13.34
N GLY A 288 21.06 -9.01 -12.78
CA GLY A 288 20.67 -7.81 -13.54
C GLY A 288 19.16 -7.68 -13.79
N ARG A 289 18.34 -8.65 -13.39
CA ARG A 289 16.89 -8.63 -13.47
C ARG A 289 16.29 -8.26 -12.12
N ARG A 290 15.27 -7.42 -12.10
CA ARG A 290 14.50 -7.08 -10.89
C ARG A 290 13.06 -7.51 -11.03
N LEU A 291 12.59 -8.32 -10.10
CA LEU A 291 11.19 -8.70 -9.95
C LEU A 291 10.57 -8.01 -8.73
N ILE A 292 9.34 -7.54 -8.90
CA ILE A 292 8.54 -6.95 -7.82
C ILE A 292 7.30 -7.80 -7.63
N VAL A 293 7.17 -8.37 -6.45
CA VAL A 293 6.02 -9.19 -6.05
C VAL A 293 5.14 -8.42 -5.09
N SER A 294 3.84 -8.48 -5.31
CA SER A 294 2.83 -8.01 -4.38
C SER A 294 1.90 -9.16 -3.98
N VAL A 295 1.55 -9.23 -2.69
CA VAL A 295 0.56 -10.18 -2.17
C VAL A 295 -0.38 -9.45 -1.24
N LEU A 296 -1.69 -9.61 -1.46
CA LEU A 296 -2.75 -9.02 -0.65
C LEU A 296 -3.60 -10.11 0.01
N SER A 297 -4.05 -9.83 1.22
CA SER A 297 -4.93 -10.69 2.04
C SER A 297 -4.37 -12.10 2.22
N SER A 298 -3.12 -12.19 2.67
CA SER A 298 -2.36 -13.42 2.91
C SER A 298 -2.43 -13.88 4.36
N ASN A 299 -2.30 -15.20 4.58
CA ASN A 299 -2.08 -15.78 5.90
C ASN A 299 -0.59 -15.86 6.26
N ASN A 300 0.30 -15.86 5.26
CA ASN A 300 1.75 -15.89 5.43
C ASN A 300 2.46 -15.18 4.26
N ARG A 301 2.53 -13.85 4.33
CA ARG A 301 3.09 -12.98 3.28
C ARG A 301 4.50 -13.37 2.83
N TYR A 302 5.35 -13.83 3.76
CA TYR A 302 6.73 -14.15 3.41
C TYR A 302 6.82 -15.45 2.64
N SER A 303 6.09 -16.50 3.07
CA SER A 303 6.02 -17.76 2.35
C SER A 303 5.47 -17.58 0.94
N ASP A 304 4.40 -16.78 0.82
CA ASP A 304 3.76 -16.51 -0.47
C ASP A 304 4.70 -15.72 -1.41
N ALA A 305 5.37 -14.67 -0.90
CA ALA A 305 6.31 -13.88 -1.69
C ALA A 305 7.53 -14.69 -2.14
N ILE A 306 8.08 -15.54 -1.26
CA ILE A 306 9.20 -16.44 -1.60
C ILE A 306 8.79 -17.43 -2.70
N ALA A 307 7.63 -18.10 -2.54
CA ALA A 307 7.14 -19.06 -3.52
C ALA A 307 6.96 -18.43 -4.91
N LEU A 308 6.40 -17.21 -4.95
CA LEU A 308 6.19 -16.47 -6.19
C LEU A 308 7.52 -16.03 -6.83
N LEU A 309 8.46 -15.50 -6.04
CA LEU A 309 9.78 -15.12 -6.54
C LEU A 309 10.55 -16.33 -7.05
N ASP A 310 10.61 -17.45 -6.29
CA ASP A 310 11.28 -18.66 -6.72
C ASP A 310 10.67 -19.20 -8.02
N TRP A 311 9.32 -19.25 -8.10
CA TRP A 311 8.66 -19.66 -9.32
C TRP A 311 9.06 -18.78 -10.52
N ALA A 312 9.02 -17.44 -10.36
CA ALA A 312 9.31 -16.54 -11.45
C ALA A 312 10.77 -16.65 -11.94
N TRP A 313 11.74 -16.75 -11.02
CA TRP A 313 13.15 -16.92 -11.38
C TRP A 313 13.43 -18.19 -12.21
N PHE A 314 12.69 -19.26 -11.96
CA PHE A 314 12.93 -20.55 -12.62
C PHE A 314 12.06 -20.79 -13.85
N ASN A 315 10.93 -20.08 -14.00
CA ASN A 315 9.93 -20.42 -15.01
C ASN A 315 9.64 -19.28 -15.99
N THR A 316 10.27 -18.12 -15.85
CA THR A 316 10.01 -16.99 -16.76
C THR A 316 11.30 -16.40 -17.31
N GLU A 317 11.27 -16.04 -18.58
CA GLU A 317 12.31 -15.26 -19.23
C GLU A 317 12.11 -13.75 -18.92
N PRO A 318 13.15 -12.90 -19.09
CA PRO A 318 13.01 -11.47 -18.97
C PRO A 318 11.90 -10.94 -19.89
N ALA A 319 11.00 -10.13 -19.30
CA ALA A 319 9.87 -9.52 -19.99
C ALA A 319 10.16 -8.09 -20.49
N CYS A 320 11.16 -7.43 -19.88
CA CYS A 320 11.60 -6.11 -20.32
C CYS A 320 12.77 -6.25 -21.31
N ASP A 321 12.57 -5.81 -22.55
CA ASP A 321 13.64 -5.77 -23.54
C ASP A 321 14.71 -4.74 -23.16
N ASP A 322 16.01 -5.04 -23.45
CA ASP A 322 17.13 -4.14 -23.22
C ASP A 322 16.99 -2.76 -23.93
N ALA A 323 16.07 -2.66 -24.89
CA ALA A 323 15.74 -1.44 -25.63
C ALA A 323 14.94 -0.41 -24.81
N GLY A 324 14.31 -0.79 -23.72
CA GLY A 324 13.49 0.11 -22.86
C GLY A 324 14.30 1.17 -22.11
N VAL A 325 15.62 1.00 -22.01
CA VAL A 325 16.51 1.95 -21.30
C VAL A 325 16.86 3.19 -22.13
N LEU A 326 16.62 3.22 -23.41
CA LEU A 326 17.05 4.30 -24.33
C LEU A 326 15.91 5.17 -24.90
N GLY A 327 14.65 4.94 -24.56
CA GLY A 327 13.48 5.65 -25.14
C GLY A 327 12.98 6.88 -24.37
N GLY A 328 13.38 7.12 -23.16
CA GLY A 328 12.74 8.06 -22.21
C GLY A 328 13.49 9.34 -21.85
N LEU A 329 14.56 9.73 -22.55
CA LEU A 329 15.25 11.00 -22.31
C LEU A 329 15.63 11.67 -23.65
N ARG A 330 14.66 12.38 -24.25
CA ARG A 330 14.94 13.53 -25.14
C ARG A 330 13.83 14.57 -25.00
#